data_9af788c7cc1454898fa94e87d2c77522
#
_entry.id   9af788c7cc1454898fa94e87d2c77522
#
_cell.length_a   1.000
_cell.length_b   1.000
_cell.length_c   1.000
_cell.angle_alpha   90.00
_cell.angle_beta   90.00
_cell.angle_gamma   90.00
#
_symmetry.space_group_name_H-M   'P 1'
#
loop_
_entity.id
_entity.type
_entity.pdbx_description
1 polymer ?
#
loop_
_entity_poly.entity_id
_entity_poly.type
_entity_poly.pdbx_seq_one_letter_code
_entity_poly.pdbx_strand_id
1 'polypeptide(L)'
;MSNNINLNKNGRLFPLWILSNFKKYQLPEIIRQKGEDPCNFTIKKELNKYQEFLGKYLDYRSPFKDILIYHGLGSGKTVSAINIYNILFNYTPDWNIIVIIPASLRNDPWLKDLNNWLSKDNFKQRMDNIVFVHYDSPYADRDFLD
;
A
#
# COMPACT_ATOMS: atom_id res chain seq x y z
N MET A 1 22.74 0.98 13.80
CA MET A 1 22.52 -0.23 14.66
C MET A 1 21.08 -0.67 14.45
N SER A 2 20.86 -1.77 13.73
CA SER A 2 19.51 -2.33 13.58
C SER A 2 19.20 -3.07 14.87
N ASN A 3 18.34 -2.50 15.69
CA ASN A 3 17.74 -3.23 16.79
C ASN A 3 16.82 -4.30 16.18
N ASN A 4 17.36 -5.48 15.92
CA ASN A 4 16.60 -6.68 15.62
C ASN A 4 15.80 -7.06 16.88
N ILE A 5 14.66 -6.40 17.07
CA ILE A 5 13.70 -6.82 18.08
C ILE A 5 13.12 -8.13 17.56
N ASN A 6 13.51 -9.23 18.21
CA ASN A 6 12.99 -10.56 17.88
C ASN A 6 11.53 -10.66 18.38
N LEU A 7 10.62 -10.16 17.57
CA LEU A 7 9.18 -10.05 17.87
C LEU A 7 8.50 -11.42 17.99
N ASN A 8 9.17 -12.50 17.54
CA ASN A 8 8.60 -13.85 17.53
C ASN A 8 8.62 -14.54 18.91
N LYS A 9 9.43 -14.09 19.87
CA LYS A 9 9.54 -14.76 21.18
C LYS A 9 8.48 -14.38 22.20
N ASN A 10 7.82 -13.23 22.07
CA ASN A 10 6.77 -12.80 22.98
C ASN A 10 5.71 -11.98 22.24
N GLY A 11 4.64 -12.61 21.80
CA GLY A 11 3.55 -11.96 21.06
C GLY A 11 2.90 -10.73 21.73
N ARG A 12 3.29 -10.41 22.97
CA ARG A 12 2.87 -9.20 23.70
C ARG A 12 3.67 -7.95 23.35
N LEU A 13 4.88 -8.08 22.82
CA LEU A 13 5.72 -6.92 22.46
C LEU A 13 5.30 -6.27 21.15
N PHE A 14 4.73 -7.04 20.24
CA PHE A 14 4.30 -6.53 18.95
C PHE A 14 3.22 -5.44 19.05
N PRO A 15 2.11 -5.60 19.80
CA PRO A 15 1.12 -4.54 19.97
C PRO A 15 1.70 -3.26 20.58
N LEU A 16 2.58 -3.39 21.59
CA LEU A 16 3.23 -2.24 22.22
C LEU A 16 4.16 -1.51 21.25
N TRP A 17 4.90 -2.25 20.45
CA TRP A 17 5.78 -1.68 19.43
C TRP A 17 4.99 -0.92 18.37
N ILE A 18 3.87 -1.49 17.87
CA ILE A 18 2.96 -0.81 16.95
C ILE A 18 2.42 0.47 17.57
N LEU A 19 1.91 0.44 18.79
CA LEU A 19 1.39 1.61 19.48
C LEU A 19 2.45 2.71 19.63
N SER A 20 3.68 2.35 19.99
CA SER A 20 4.77 3.31 20.19
C SER A 20 5.21 3.99 18.89
N ASN A 21 5.35 3.21 17.81
CA ASN A 21 5.94 3.69 16.57
C ASN A 21 4.91 4.27 15.59
N PHE A 22 3.64 3.88 15.70
CA PHE A 22 2.60 4.22 14.72
C PHE A 22 1.41 4.99 15.31
N LYS A 23 1.49 5.45 16.59
CA LYS A 23 0.42 6.21 17.26
C LYS A 23 -0.10 7.39 16.43
N LYS A 24 0.77 8.08 15.68
CA LYS A 24 0.40 9.21 14.82
C LYS A 24 -0.57 8.87 13.69
N TYR A 25 -0.65 7.58 13.30
CA TYR A 25 -1.56 7.08 12.27
C TYR A 25 -2.89 6.60 12.84
N GLN A 26 -3.09 6.68 14.15
CA GLN A 26 -4.36 6.36 14.79
C GLN A 26 -5.47 7.20 14.18
N LEU A 27 -6.55 6.55 13.77
CA LEU A 27 -7.73 7.25 13.28
C LEU A 27 -8.38 7.99 14.44
N PRO A 28 -8.82 9.25 14.25
CA PRO A 28 -9.59 9.95 15.26
C PRO A 28 -10.93 9.24 15.48
N GLU A 29 -11.45 9.30 16.71
CA GLU A 29 -12.82 8.87 16.95
C GLU A 29 -13.77 9.72 16.11
N ILE A 30 -14.68 9.06 15.41
CA ILE A 30 -15.72 9.72 14.62
C ILE A 30 -16.81 10.15 15.60
N ILE A 31 -16.69 11.36 16.16
CA ILE A 31 -17.74 12.00 16.92
C ILE A 31 -18.70 12.61 15.92
N ARG A 32 -19.82 11.93 15.66
CA ARG A 32 -20.88 12.46 14.79
C ARG A 32 -21.59 13.59 15.54
N GLN A 33 -21.44 14.81 15.07
CA GLN A 33 -22.27 15.91 15.53
C GLN A 33 -23.67 15.78 14.91
N LYS A 34 -24.72 15.93 15.75
CA LYS A 34 -26.11 15.90 15.27
C LYS A 34 -26.32 17.10 14.32
N GLY A 35 -26.58 16.80 13.03
CA GLY A 35 -26.88 17.80 12.00
C GLY A 35 -25.82 18.05 10.95
N GLU A 36 -24.66 17.41 11.01
CA GLU A 36 -23.68 17.44 9.92
C GLU A 36 -24.12 16.46 8.81
N ASP A 37 -24.25 16.97 7.59
CA ASP A 37 -24.44 16.17 6.41
C ASP A 37 -23.12 15.47 6.07
N PRO A 38 -23.04 14.11 6.16
CA PRO A 38 -21.81 13.37 5.86
C PRO A 38 -21.38 13.47 4.40
N CYS A 39 -22.21 14.04 3.52
CA CYS A 39 -21.90 14.21 2.10
C CYS A 39 -21.24 15.56 1.78
N ASN A 40 -21.12 16.47 2.74
CA ASN A 40 -20.60 17.84 2.54
C ASN A 40 -19.07 17.93 2.68
N PHE A 41 -18.33 16.86 2.34
CA PHE A 41 -16.88 16.87 2.36
C PHE A 41 -16.29 17.23 1.01
N THR A 42 -15.41 18.22 0.99
CA THR A 42 -14.53 18.46 -0.15
C THR A 42 -13.57 17.26 -0.27
N ILE A 43 -13.74 16.45 -1.30
CA ILE A 43 -12.86 15.29 -1.55
C ILE A 43 -11.47 15.82 -1.88
N LYS A 44 -10.58 15.83 -0.91
CA LYS A 44 -9.17 16.11 -1.14
C LYS A 44 -8.49 14.82 -1.65
N LYS A 45 -7.66 14.97 -2.68
CA LYS A 45 -6.83 13.86 -3.20
C LYS A 45 -5.61 13.68 -2.28
N GLU A 46 -5.86 13.15 -1.10
CA GLU A 46 -4.84 12.89 -0.07
C GLU A 46 -4.93 11.44 0.38
N LEU A 47 -3.79 10.89 0.81
CA LEU A 47 -3.75 9.56 1.41
C LEU A 47 -4.45 9.57 2.76
N ASN A 48 -5.24 8.55 3.02
CA ASN A 48 -5.79 8.31 4.35
C ASN A 48 -4.68 7.85 5.31
N LYS A 49 -4.83 8.12 6.60
CA LYS A 49 -3.85 7.73 7.64
C LYS A 49 -3.51 6.24 7.62
N TYR A 50 -4.47 5.36 7.34
CA TYR A 50 -4.20 3.93 7.23
C TYR A 50 -3.37 3.56 5.98
N GLN A 51 -3.48 4.32 4.89
CA GLN A 51 -2.66 4.15 3.69
C GLN A 51 -1.22 4.62 3.94
N GLU A 52 -1.05 5.73 4.65
CA GLU A 52 0.26 6.19 5.11
C GLU A 52 0.90 5.21 6.09
N PHE A 53 0.11 4.65 7.02
CA PHE A 53 0.55 3.61 7.95
C PHE A 53 1.14 2.41 7.20
N LEU A 54 0.43 1.88 6.19
CA LEU A 54 0.88 0.74 5.41
C LEU A 54 2.22 1.02 4.72
N GLY A 55 2.39 2.20 4.13
CA GLY A 55 3.65 2.61 3.53
C GLY A 55 4.80 2.67 4.53
N LYS A 56 4.53 3.11 5.77
CA LYS A 56 5.53 3.14 6.84
C LYS A 56 5.79 1.77 7.45
N TYR A 57 4.77 0.93 7.54
CA TYR A 57 4.89 -0.42 8.06
C TYR A 57 5.78 -1.30 7.17
N LEU A 58 5.66 -1.18 5.84
CA LEU A 58 6.45 -1.88 4.84
C LEU A 58 7.63 -1.08 4.29
N ASP A 59 8.02 0.03 4.93
CA ASP A 59 9.21 0.80 4.55
C ASP A 59 10.44 -0.12 4.47
N TYR A 60 11.37 0.18 3.57
CA TYR A 60 12.60 -0.61 3.39
C TYR A 60 13.37 -0.87 4.68
N ARG A 61 13.36 0.08 5.61
CA ARG A 61 14.02 -0.01 6.93
C ARG A 61 13.17 -0.72 7.99
N SER A 62 11.91 -1.04 7.69
CA SER A 62 11.03 -1.75 8.60
C SER A 62 11.49 -3.21 8.74
N PRO A 63 11.38 -3.82 9.93
CA PRO A 63 11.61 -5.25 10.11
C PRO A 63 10.54 -6.12 9.44
N PHE A 64 9.39 -5.54 9.07
CA PHE A 64 8.27 -6.23 8.43
C PHE A 64 8.38 -6.16 6.92
N LYS A 65 8.17 -7.30 6.26
CA LYS A 65 8.31 -7.42 4.80
C LYS A 65 7.03 -7.91 4.12
N ASP A 66 6.04 -8.31 4.89
CA ASP A 66 4.77 -8.85 4.43
C ASP A 66 3.59 -8.31 5.26
N ILE A 67 2.43 -8.21 4.64
CA ILE A 67 1.19 -7.83 5.30
C ILE A 67 -0.02 -8.34 4.50
N LEU A 68 -1.05 -8.77 5.22
CA LEU A 68 -2.37 -9.01 4.66
C LEU A 68 -3.24 -7.76 4.86
N ILE A 69 -3.66 -7.12 3.77
CA ILE A 69 -4.55 -5.96 3.80
C ILE A 69 -6.00 -6.42 3.60
N TYR A 70 -6.74 -6.50 4.70
CA TYR A 70 -8.17 -6.84 4.69
C TYR A 70 -9.02 -5.58 4.90
N HIS A 71 -9.36 -4.94 3.81
CA HIS A 71 -10.17 -3.72 3.79
C HIS A 71 -11.47 -3.94 3.01
N GLY A 72 -12.53 -3.23 3.39
CA GLY A 72 -13.80 -3.24 2.66
C GLY A 72 -13.70 -2.78 1.21
N LEU A 73 -14.75 -2.96 0.45
CA LEU A 73 -14.84 -2.46 -0.92
C LEU A 73 -14.76 -0.93 -0.93
N GLY A 74 -14.09 -0.37 -1.92
CA GLY A 74 -13.95 1.10 -2.06
C GLY A 74 -12.96 1.77 -1.09
N SER A 75 -12.26 1.03 -0.23
CA SER A 75 -11.31 1.57 0.75
C SER A 75 -9.96 2.04 0.16
N GLY A 76 -9.75 1.95 -1.14
CA GLY A 76 -8.51 2.37 -1.79
C GLY A 76 -7.33 1.42 -1.59
N LYS A 77 -7.57 0.10 -1.63
CA LYS A 77 -6.49 -0.92 -1.54
C LYS A 77 -5.41 -0.74 -2.60
N THR A 78 -5.81 -0.47 -3.85
CA THR A 78 -4.89 -0.22 -4.97
C THR A 78 -4.00 1.00 -4.69
N VAL A 79 -4.59 2.07 -4.17
CA VAL A 79 -3.86 3.29 -3.78
C VAL A 79 -2.86 2.99 -2.65
N SER A 80 -3.24 2.14 -1.69
CA SER A 80 -2.32 1.69 -0.63
C SER A 80 -1.10 0.96 -1.19
N ALA A 81 -1.31 0.04 -2.14
CA ALA A 81 -0.22 -0.69 -2.79
C ALA A 81 0.70 0.25 -3.60
N ILE A 82 0.13 1.20 -4.34
CA ILE A 82 0.89 2.21 -5.08
C ILE A 82 1.71 3.10 -4.12
N ASN A 83 1.15 3.47 -2.97
CA ASN A 83 1.89 4.24 -1.96
C ASN A 83 3.07 3.46 -1.39
N ILE A 84 2.90 2.17 -1.10
CA ILE A 84 3.99 1.28 -0.67
C ILE A 84 5.10 1.26 -1.73
N TYR A 85 4.73 1.08 -3.00
CA TYR A 85 5.68 1.09 -4.09
C TYR A 85 6.41 2.43 -4.23
N ASN A 86 5.71 3.56 -4.15
CA ASN A 86 6.32 4.88 -4.18
C ASN A 86 7.42 5.06 -3.12
N ILE A 87 7.20 4.53 -1.92
CA ILE A 87 8.16 4.60 -0.82
C ILE A 87 9.35 3.66 -1.07
N LEU A 88 9.09 2.42 -1.48
CA LEU A 88 10.13 1.42 -1.73
C LEU A 88 11.04 1.81 -2.89
N PHE A 89 10.49 2.38 -3.96
CA PHE A 89 11.27 2.81 -5.13
C PHE A 89 12.42 3.76 -4.75
N ASN A 90 12.25 4.60 -3.73
CA ASN A 90 13.30 5.52 -3.30
C ASN A 90 14.55 4.80 -2.75
N TYR A 91 14.42 3.53 -2.36
CA TYR A 91 15.51 2.70 -1.86
C TYR A 91 15.95 1.64 -2.86
N THR A 92 15.07 1.26 -3.74
CA THR A 92 15.26 0.13 -4.67
C THR A 92 14.73 0.48 -6.07
N PRO A 93 15.30 1.51 -6.75
CA PRO A 93 14.78 2.00 -8.03
C PRO A 93 14.91 0.98 -9.18
N ASP A 94 15.80 0.00 -9.04
CA ASP A 94 16.04 -1.04 -10.04
C ASP A 94 15.25 -2.34 -9.81
N TRP A 95 14.39 -2.35 -8.78
CA TRP A 95 13.56 -3.52 -8.50
C TRP A 95 12.31 -3.55 -9.36
N ASN A 96 12.02 -4.71 -9.92
CA ASN A 96 10.74 -4.97 -10.55
C ASN A 96 9.67 -5.27 -9.49
N ILE A 97 8.46 -4.79 -9.74
CA ILE A 97 7.29 -5.04 -8.91
C ILE A 97 6.33 -5.92 -9.70
N ILE A 98 6.03 -7.08 -9.17
CA ILE A 98 5.07 -8.00 -9.78
C ILE A 98 3.70 -7.78 -9.15
N VAL A 99 2.72 -7.46 -9.98
CA VAL A 99 1.32 -7.28 -9.59
C VAL A 99 0.49 -8.42 -10.15
N ILE A 100 0.06 -9.32 -9.27
CA ILE A 100 -0.70 -10.52 -9.65
C ILE A 100 -2.19 -10.23 -9.48
N ILE A 101 -2.92 -10.13 -10.57
CA ILE A 101 -4.33 -9.72 -10.61
C ILE A 101 -5.11 -10.45 -11.73
N PRO A 102 -6.46 -10.47 -11.68
CA PRO A 102 -7.25 -10.82 -12.85
C PRO A 102 -7.04 -9.81 -13.97
N ALA A 103 -7.10 -10.27 -15.22
CA ALA A 103 -6.91 -9.41 -16.41
C ALA A 103 -7.90 -8.22 -16.43
N SER A 104 -9.12 -8.42 -15.97
CA SER A 104 -10.16 -7.39 -15.91
C SER A 104 -9.82 -6.19 -15.03
N LEU A 105 -8.95 -6.35 -14.02
CA LEU A 105 -8.58 -5.29 -13.10
C LEU A 105 -7.36 -4.45 -13.56
N ARG A 106 -6.70 -4.84 -14.64
CA ARG A 106 -5.50 -4.14 -15.11
C ARG A 106 -5.78 -2.68 -15.49
N ASN A 107 -6.80 -2.44 -16.31
CA ASN A 107 -7.09 -1.10 -16.81
C ASN A 107 -7.81 -0.26 -15.75
N ASP A 108 -8.81 -0.78 -15.12
CA ASP A 108 -9.56 -0.18 -14.02
C ASP A 108 -9.69 -1.22 -12.88
N PRO A 109 -9.16 -0.96 -11.68
CA PRO A 109 -8.62 0.34 -11.23
C PRO A 109 -7.12 0.58 -11.44
N TRP A 110 -6.29 -0.46 -11.77
CA TRP A 110 -4.85 -0.37 -11.61
C TRP A 110 -4.16 0.70 -12.46
N LEU A 111 -4.27 0.68 -13.80
CA LEU A 111 -3.60 1.67 -14.65
C LEU A 111 -4.14 3.08 -14.39
N LYS A 112 -5.43 3.20 -14.12
CA LYS A 112 -6.06 4.48 -13.75
C LYS A 112 -5.49 5.04 -12.45
N ASP A 113 -5.38 4.21 -11.42
CA ASP A 113 -4.83 4.62 -10.13
C ASP A 113 -3.32 4.88 -10.20
N LEU A 114 -2.55 4.10 -10.96
CA LEU A 114 -1.14 4.38 -11.22
C LEU A 114 -0.94 5.75 -11.87
N ASN A 115 -1.71 6.08 -12.90
CA ASN A 115 -1.64 7.40 -13.52
C ASN A 115 -1.95 8.55 -12.55
N ASN A 116 -2.77 8.29 -11.56
CA ASN A 116 -3.22 9.28 -10.59
C ASN A 116 -2.32 9.39 -9.35
N TRP A 117 -1.78 8.29 -8.85
CA TRP A 117 -1.14 8.19 -7.53
C TRP A 117 0.34 7.83 -7.58
N LEU A 118 0.85 7.32 -8.72
CA LEU A 118 2.27 7.09 -8.87
C LEU A 118 3.03 8.43 -8.84
N SER A 119 4.17 8.46 -8.14
CA SER A 119 5.01 9.66 -8.09
C SER A 119 5.40 10.10 -9.49
N LYS A 120 5.38 11.42 -9.73
CA LYS A 120 5.79 11.98 -11.03
C LYS A 120 7.31 11.97 -11.22
N ASP A 121 8.07 11.90 -10.11
CA ASP A 121 9.52 11.73 -10.17
C ASP A 121 9.85 10.35 -10.72
N ASN A 122 10.63 10.28 -11.78
CA ASN A 122 11.00 9.06 -12.48
C ASN A 122 9.78 8.22 -12.93
N PHE A 123 8.68 8.88 -13.32
CA PHE A 123 7.41 8.23 -13.62
C PHE A 123 7.55 7.09 -14.64
N LYS A 124 8.30 7.33 -15.73
CA LYS A 124 8.52 6.33 -16.78
C LYS A 124 9.21 5.08 -16.21
N GLN A 125 10.33 5.25 -15.49
CA GLN A 125 11.05 4.14 -14.88
C GLN A 125 10.17 3.38 -13.89
N ARG A 126 9.37 4.10 -13.08
CA ARG A 126 8.42 3.46 -12.14
C ARG A 126 7.39 2.63 -12.87
N MET A 127 6.88 3.09 -14.00
CA MET A 127 5.92 2.33 -14.81
C MET A 127 6.56 1.11 -15.47
N ASP A 128 7.77 1.29 -16.01
CA ASP A 128 8.51 0.22 -16.69
C ASP A 128 8.91 -0.93 -15.72
N ASN A 129 9.08 -0.62 -14.42
CA ASN A 129 9.38 -1.62 -13.39
C ASN A 129 8.16 -2.42 -12.93
N ILE A 130 6.93 -2.08 -13.38
CA ILE A 130 5.70 -2.79 -12.96
C ILE A 130 5.36 -3.87 -13.98
N VAL A 131 5.40 -5.11 -13.54
CA VAL A 131 5.02 -6.28 -14.33
C VAL A 131 3.66 -6.79 -13.86
N PHE A 132 2.70 -6.87 -14.75
CA PHE A 132 1.39 -7.45 -14.47
C PHE A 132 1.34 -8.91 -14.86
N VAL A 133 0.97 -9.77 -13.92
CA VAL A 133 0.70 -11.18 -14.15
C VAL A 133 -0.79 -11.44 -13.95
N HIS A 134 -1.43 -12.00 -14.94
CA HIS A 134 -2.86 -12.30 -14.92
C HIS A 134 -3.09 -13.76 -14.55
N TYR A 135 -3.44 -14.03 -13.28
CA TYR A 135 -3.59 -15.41 -12.79
C TYR A 135 -4.79 -16.16 -13.39
N ASP A 136 -5.74 -15.46 -14.01
CA ASP A 136 -6.88 -16.01 -14.74
C ASP A 136 -6.59 -16.25 -16.23
N SER A 137 -5.36 -15.95 -16.69
CA SER A 137 -4.89 -16.24 -18.04
C SER A 137 -4.46 -17.70 -18.16
N PRO A 138 -4.75 -18.39 -19.29
CA PRO A 138 -4.20 -19.71 -19.56
C PRO A 138 -2.67 -19.74 -19.73
N TYR A 139 -2.05 -18.57 -19.82
CA TYR A 139 -0.58 -18.38 -19.96
C TYR A 139 0.06 -17.81 -18.70
N ALA A 140 -0.63 -17.81 -17.56
CA ALA A 140 -0.16 -17.20 -16.31
C ALA A 140 1.20 -17.75 -15.87
N ASP A 141 1.43 -19.06 -16.00
CA ASP A 141 2.68 -19.70 -15.61
C ASP A 141 3.86 -19.20 -16.46
N ARG A 142 3.65 -19.03 -17.75
CA ARG A 142 4.67 -18.50 -18.66
C ARG A 142 4.95 -17.04 -18.36
N ASP A 143 3.91 -16.23 -18.20
CA ASP A 143 4.01 -14.79 -17.95
C ASP A 143 4.67 -14.49 -16.58
N PHE A 144 4.73 -15.48 -15.69
CA PHE A 144 5.41 -15.38 -14.40
C PHE A 144 6.89 -15.81 -14.46
N LEU A 145 7.25 -16.72 -15.40
CA LEU A 145 8.60 -17.28 -15.51
C LEU A 145 9.51 -16.50 -16.46
N ASP A 146 8.93 -15.72 -17.38
CA ASP A 146 9.64 -14.83 -18.31
C ASP A 146 9.96 -13.47 -17.65
#